data_553ae4b408c02f24f7234b3221153432
#
_entry.id   553ae4b408c02f24f7234b3221153432
#
_cell.length_a   1.000
_cell.length_b   1.000
_cell.length_c   1.000
_cell.angle_alpha   90.00
_cell.angle_beta   90.00
_cell.angle_gamma   90.00
#
_symmetry.space_group_name_H-M   'P 1'
#
loop_
_entity.id
_entity.type
_entity.pdbx_description
1 polymer ?
#
loop_
_entity_poly.entity_id
_entity_poly.type
_entity_poly.pdbx_seq_one_letter_code
_entity_poly.pdbx_strand_id
1 'polypeptide(L)' 'IAGIPAWKGVCVRISDKFSRIMGFAKKEKLKVKDESVQDTLIDMANYALIALILFEEESKKSEKK' A
#
# COMPACT_ATOMS: atom_id res chain seq x y z
N ILE A 1 -14.74 5.20 6.07
CA ILE A 1 -14.83 6.13 7.16
C ILE A 1 -15.03 7.53 6.63
N ALA A 2 -16.03 8.18 7.15
CA ALA A 2 -16.37 9.52 6.68
C ALA A 2 -15.20 10.47 6.90
N GLY A 3 -14.93 11.27 5.91
CA GLY A 3 -13.92 12.30 6.04
C GLY A 3 -12.52 11.90 5.64
N ILE A 4 -12.30 10.64 5.34
CA ILE A 4 -10.98 10.19 4.93
C ILE A 4 -11.00 9.88 3.45
N PRO A 5 -10.14 10.52 2.66
CA PRO A 5 -10.06 10.21 1.23
C PRO A 5 -9.73 8.74 1.00
N ALA A 6 -10.25 8.21 -0.08
CA ALA A 6 -10.05 6.79 -0.38
C ALA A 6 -8.58 6.43 -0.51
N TRP A 7 -7.78 7.31 -1.10
CA TRP A 7 -6.38 6.98 -1.29
C TRP A 7 -5.64 6.83 0.03
N LYS A 8 -6.08 7.53 1.07
CA LYS A 8 -5.46 7.39 2.38
C LYS A 8 -5.77 6.03 2.99
N GLY A 9 -6.99 5.52 2.74
CA GLY A 9 -7.33 4.19 3.20
C GLY A 9 -6.45 3.15 2.58
N VAL A 10 -6.14 3.32 1.29
CA VAL A 10 -5.24 2.39 0.61
C VAL A 10 -3.84 2.48 1.20
N CYS A 11 -3.41 3.68 1.56
CA CYS A 11 -2.08 3.83 2.18
C CYS A 11 -1.99 3.09 3.51
N VAL A 12 -3.07 3.04 4.26
CA VAL A 12 -3.07 2.28 5.50
C VAL A 12 -2.82 0.81 5.20
N ARG A 13 -3.40 0.30 4.13
CA ARG A 13 -3.16 -1.08 3.75
C ARG A 13 -1.71 -1.32 3.37
N ILE A 14 -1.11 -0.37 2.67
CA ILE A 14 0.29 -0.47 2.30
C ILE A 14 1.14 -0.53 3.56
N SER A 15 0.83 0.30 4.52
CA SER A 15 1.58 0.33 5.77
C SER A 15 1.51 -1.02 6.48
N ASP A 16 0.34 -1.64 6.48
CA ASP A 16 0.16 -2.93 7.10
C ASP A 16 1.04 -3.99 6.42
N LYS A 17 1.05 -3.98 5.09
CA LYS A 17 1.88 -4.92 4.34
C LYS A 17 3.35 -4.70 4.61
N PHE A 18 3.74 -3.43 4.68
CA PHE A 18 5.13 -3.10 4.95
C PHE A 18 5.56 -3.63 6.31
N SER A 19 4.67 -3.51 7.31
CA SER A 19 4.98 -4.02 8.64
C SER A 19 5.23 -5.52 8.61
N ARG A 20 4.49 -6.25 7.81
CA ARG A 20 4.68 -7.69 7.70
C ARG A 20 6.06 -8.01 7.16
N ILE A 21 6.50 -7.27 6.16
CA ILE A 21 7.80 -7.50 5.57
C ILE A 21 8.88 -7.21 6.59
N MET A 22 8.73 -6.13 7.33
CA MET A 22 9.71 -5.81 8.35
C MET A 22 9.77 -6.89 9.42
N GLY A 23 8.63 -7.48 9.74
CA GLY A 23 8.61 -8.57 10.69
C GLY A 23 9.41 -9.76 10.20
N PHE A 24 9.26 -10.10 8.94
CA PHE A 24 10.05 -11.21 8.36
C PHE A 24 11.53 -10.89 8.41
N ALA A 25 11.88 -9.67 8.04
CA ALA A 25 13.29 -9.28 8.01
C ALA A 25 13.91 -9.36 9.40
N LYS A 26 13.17 -8.95 10.40
CA LYS A 26 13.69 -8.99 11.75
C LYS A 26 13.97 -10.41 12.23
N LYS A 27 13.14 -11.31 11.82
CA LYS A 27 13.31 -12.70 12.24
C LYS A 27 14.42 -13.41 11.48
N GLU A 28 14.95 -12.76 10.49
CA GLU A 28 16.02 -13.32 9.68
C GLU A 28 15.66 -14.69 9.12
N LYS A 29 14.38 -14.89 8.92
CA LYS A 29 13.91 -16.14 8.34
C LYS A 29 13.66 -16.03 6.87
N LEU A 30 13.92 -14.86 6.32
CA LEU A 30 13.70 -14.62 4.93
C LEU A 30 14.68 -15.40 4.09
N LYS A 31 14.17 -16.36 3.37
CA LYS A 31 14.96 -17.00 2.34
C LYS A 31 14.74 -16.24 1.05
N VAL A 32 15.65 -16.43 0.16
CA VAL A 32 15.61 -15.68 -1.09
C VAL A 32 14.28 -15.87 -1.81
N LYS A 33 13.65 -16.99 -1.63
CA LYS A 33 12.46 -17.30 -2.40
C LYS A 33 11.21 -17.43 -1.55
N ASP A 34 11.09 -16.59 -0.58
CA ASP A 34 9.89 -16.61 0.24
C ASP A 34 8.74 -16.02 -0.55
N GLU A 35 7.80 -16.87 -0.93
CA GLU A 35 6.67 -16.43 -1.74
C GLU A 35 5.75 -15.49 -1.00
N SER A 36 5.69 -15.61 0.32
CA SER A 36 4.88 -14.69 1.10
C SER A 36 5.36 -13.27 0.96
N VAL A 37 6.67 -13.07 0.98
CA VAL A 37 7.23 -11.75 0.82
C VAL A 37 6.98 -11.25 -0.59
N GLN A 38 7.18 -12.14 -1.56
CA GLN A 38 6.96 -11.77 -2.94
C GLN A 38 5.53 -11.32 -3.18
N ASP A 39 4.57 -12.10 -2.69
CA ASP A 39 3.16 -11.75 -2.84
C ASP A 39 2.85 -10.43 -2.15
N THR A 40 3.42 -10.22 -0.98
CA THR A 40 3.18 -8.99 -0.25
C THR A 40 3.70 -7.79 -1.00
N LEU A 41 4.88 -7.93 -1.61
CA LEU A 41 5.43 -6.83 -2.38
C LEU A 41 4.58 -6.50 -3.60
N ILE A 42 4.07 -7.54 -4.25
CA ILE A 42 3.19 -7.33 -5.40
C ILE A 42 1.93 -6.60 -4.96
N ASP A 43 1.36 -7.00 -3.83
CA ASP A 43 0.18 -6.34 -3.32
C ASP A 43 0.45 -4.88 -3.02
N MET A 44 1.60 -4.59 -2.43
CA MET A 44 1.96 -3.21 -2.13
C MET A 44 2.07 -2.38 -3.40
N ALA A 45 2.65 -2.96 -4.44
CA ALA A 45 2.77 -2.25 -5.70
C ALA A 45 1.39 -1.94 -6.27
N ASN A 46 0.50 -2.91 -6.23
CA ASN A 46 -0.85 -2.71 -6.74
C ASN A 46 -1.59 -1.65 -5.93
N TYR A 47 -1.48 -1.72 -4.61
CA TYR A 47 -2.13 -0.72 -3.77
C TYR A 47 -1.56 0.67 -4.03
N ALA A 48 -0.25 0.75 -4.26
CA ALA A 48 0.35 2.05 -4.53
C ALA A 48 -0.20 2.64 -5.81
N LEU A 49 -0.38 1.83 -6.83
CA LEU A 49 -0.94 2.30 -8.09
C LEU A 49 -2.38 2.75 -7.89
N ILE A 50 -3.15 1.98 -7.15
CA ILE A 50 -4.53 2.35 -6.87
C ILE A 50 -4.59 3.68 -6.11
N ALA A 51 -3.72 3.82 -5.11
CA ALA A 51 -3.70 5.04 -4.34
C ALA A 51 -3.36 6.24 -5.21
N LEU A 52 -2.43 6.06 -6.14
CA LEU A 52 -2.06 7.14 -7.03
C LEU A 52 -3.25 7.57 -7.89
N ILE A 53 -3.97 6.61 -8.43
CA ILE A 53 -5.14 6.91 -9.27
C ILE A 53 -6.18 7.66 -8.44
N LEU A 54 -6.45 7.18 -7.24
CA LEU A 54 -7.45 7.81 -6.40
C LEU A 54 -7.01 9.21 -5.99
N PHE A 55 -5.74 9.37 -5.72
CA PHE A 55 -5.21 10.67 -5.36
C PHE A 55 -5.37 11.66 -6.51
N GLU A 56 -5.10 11.21 -7.71
CA GLU A 56 -5.22 12.08 -8.87
C GLU A 56 -6.65 12.49 -9.12
N GLU A 57 -7.57 11.58 -8.90
CA GLU A 57 -8.97 11.91 -9.06
C GLU A 57 -9.44 12.92 -8.03
N GLU A 58 -8.97 12.76 -6.81
CA GLU A 58 -9.29 13.72 -5.77
C GLU A 58 -8.74 15.10 -6.10
N SER A 59 -7.51 15.12 -6.59
CA SER A 59 -6.89 16.39 -6.96
C SER A 59 -7.65 17.09 -8.06
N LYS A 60 -8.11 16.34 -9.03
CA LYS A 60 -8.86 16.91 -10.14
C LYS A 60 -10.16 17.51 -9.65
N LYS A 61 -10.82 16.83 -8.72
CA LYS A 61 -12.05 17.36 -8.16
C LYS A 61 -11.81 18.68 -7.45
N SER A 62 -10.71 18.74 -6.73
CA SER A 62 -10.35 19.96 -6.03
C SER A 62 -10.09 21.10 -7.00
N GLU A 63 -9.44 20.78 -8.09
CA GLU A 63 -9.08 21.81 -9.05
C GLU A 63 -10.27 22.37 -9.80
N LYS A 64 -11.33 21.63 -9.82
CA LYS A 64 -12.49 22.07 -10.56
C LYS A 64 -13.23 23.22 -9.91
N LYS A 65 -12.88 23.56 -8.73
CA LYS A 65 -13.51 24.67 -8.07
C LYS A 65 -13.15 26.02 -8.67
#